data_f8a1ac74311cf282916a60b3c50def2f
#
_entry.id   f8a1ac74311cf282916a60b3c50def2f
#
_cell.length_a   1.000
_cell.length_b   1.000
_cell.length_c   1.000
_cell.angle_alpha   90.00
_cell.angle_beta   90.00
_cell.angle_gamma   90.00
#
_symmetry.space_group_name_H-M   'P 1'
#
loop_
_entity.id
_entity.type
_entity.pdbx_description
1 polymer ?
#
loop_
_entity_poly.entity_id
_entity_poly.type
_entity_poly.pdbx_seq_one_letter_code
_entity_poly.pdbx_strand_id
1 'polypeptide(L)'
;KADILVSPTAPVTAYRFGEKDDPLAMYKLDVTTIPANLAGVPGMSLPSGLSDDGLPVGFQILAPQRADDRLYRAGAVLEAALEETWGAPLLSRAPELEEAR
;
A
#
# COMPACT_ATOMS: atom_id res chain seq x y z
N LYS A 1 -12.65 -16.66 -11.23
CA LYS A 1 -13.45 -15.53 -10.76
C LYS A 1 -13.09 -15.21 -9.32
N ALA A 2 -12.85 -13.96 -9.01
CA ALA A 2 -12.44 -13.51 -7.69
C ALA A 2 -13.34 -12.38 -7.18
N ASP A 3 -13.47 -12.25 -5.87
CA ASP A 3 -14.23 -11.17 -5.23
C ASP A 3 -13.38 -9.91 -5.04
N ILE A 4 -12.09 -10.11 -4.80
CA ILE A 4 -11.07 -9.05 -4.75
C ILE A 4 -9.80 -9.54 -5.43
N LEU A 5 -8.99 -8.60 -5.91
CA LEU A 5 -7.65 -8.86 -6.43
C LEU A 5 -6.63 -8.25 -5.48
N VAL A 6 -5.49 -8.88 -5.37
CA VAL A 6 -4.41 -8.43 -4.49
C VAL A 6 -3.09 -8.32 -5.23
N SER A 7 -2.26 -7.36 -4.84
CA SER A 7 -0.90 -7.18 -5.35
C SER A 7 -0.07 -6.34 -4.38
N PRO A 8 1.25 -6.29 -4.54
CA PRO A 8 2.02 -5.22 -3.91
C PRO A 8 1.50 -3.87 -4.42
N THR A 9 1.49 -2.85 -3.56
CA THR A 9 1.06 -1.49 -3.98
C THR A 9 2.08 -0.85 -4.91
N ALA A 10 3.36 -1.03 -4.61
CA ALA A 10 4.47 -0.54 -5.42
C ALA A 10 5.58 -1.60 -5.46
N PRO A 11 6.43 -1.60 -6.49
CA PRO A 11 7.52 -2.57 -6.62
C PRO A 11 8.66 -2.36 -5.63
N VAL A 12 8.72 -1.20 -4.98
CA VAL A 12 9.76 -0.82 -4.02
C VAL A 12 9.15 -0.10 -2.82
N THR A 13 9.90 -0.04 -1.72
CA THR A 13 9.59 0.81 -0.57
C THR A 13 9.95 2.28 -0.88
N ALA A 14 9.67 3.19 0.06
CA ALA A 14 10.03 4.60 -0.10
C ALA A 14 11.52 4.75 -0.42
N TYR A 15 11.84 5.63 -1.34
CA TYR A 15 13.20 5.95 -1.77
C TYR A 15 13.55 7.39 -1.36
N ARG A 16 14.83 7.71 -1.39
CA ARG A 16 15.32 9.04 -0.99
C ARG A 16 14.99 10.08 -2.06
N PHE A 17 14.87 11.32 -1.65
CA PHE A 17 14.72 12.44 -2.58
C PHE A 17 15.90 12.46 -3.56
N GLY A 18 15.61 12.62 -4.86
CA GLY A 18 16.59 12.64 -5.94
C GLY A 18 17.11 11.27 -6.39
N GLU A 19 16.71 10.18 -5.73
CA GLU A 19 17.15 8.83 -6.09
C GLU A 19 16.52 8.32 -7.39
N LYS A 20 15.34 8.79 -7.74
CA LYS A 20 14.56 8.39 -8.91
C LYS A 20 14.25 9.58 -9.83
N ASP A 21 15.30 10.15 -10.41
CA ASP A 21 15.17 11.33 -11.29
C ASP A 21 14.84 10.96 -12.75
N ASP A 22 15.08 9.72 -13.17
CA ASP A 22 14.74 9.26 -14.50
C ASP A 22 13.22 9.08 -14.65
N PRO A 23 12.57 9.74 -15.63
CA PRO A 23 11.12 9.63 -15.86
C PRO A 23 10.64 8.18 -16.06
N LEU A 24 11.44 7.33 -16.73
CA LEU A 24 11.09 5.93 -16.91
C LEU A 24 11.14 5.14 -15.61
N ALA A 25 12.11 5.42 -14.74
CA ALA A 25 12.20 4.81 -13.42
C ALA A 25 11.00 5.22 -12.56
N MET A 26 10.61 6.49 -12.58
CA MET A 26 9.41 7.00 -11.91
C MET A 26 8.14 6.30 -12.42
N TYR A 27 8.00 6.16 -13.72
CA TYR A 27 6.85 5.50 -14.33
C TYR A 27 6.71 4.03 -13.90
N LYS A 28 7.82 3.31 -13.78
CA LYS A 28 7.83 1.91 -13.33
C LYS A 28 7.35 1.73 -11.89
N LEU A 29 7.41 2.76 -11.06
CA LEU A 29 6.92 2.71 -9.69
C LEU A 29 5.39 2.57 -9.62
N ASP A 30 4.69 3.01 -10.66
CA ASP A 30 3.23 3.02 -10.74
C ASP A 30 2.66 1.79 -11.45
N VAL A 31 3.50 0.82 -11.79
CA VAL A 31 3.10 -0.34 -12.61
C VAL A 31 1.93 -1.14 -12.02
N THR A 32 1.80 -1.14 -10.70
CA THR A 32 0.73 -1.87 -10.00
C THR A 32 -0.51 -1.02 -9.72
N THR A 33 -0.40 0.31 -9.80
CA THR A 33 -1.51 1.23 -9.50
C THR A 33 -2.17 1.81 -10.76
N ILE A 34 -1.43 1.96 -11.84
CA ILE A 34 -1.95 2.44 -13.12
C ILE A 34 -3.10 1.59 -13.66
N PRO A 35 -3.04 0.24 -13.65
CA PRO A 35 -4.13 -0.58 -14.15
C PRO A 35 -5.48 -0.32 -13.45
N ALA A 36 -5.49 -0.11 -12.15
CA ALA A 36 -6.70 0.21 -11.40
C ALA A 36 -7.29 1.56 -11.85
N ASN A 37 -6.45 2.57 -12.05
CA ASN A 37 -6.87 3.87 -12.55
C ASN A 37 -7.48 3.78 -13.94
N LEU A 38 -6.83 3.08 -14.87
CA LEU A 38 -7.29 2.94 -16.24
C LEU A 38 -8.57 2.09 -16.35
N ALA A 39 -8.69 1.07 -15.53
CA ALA A 39 -9.88 0.22 -15.48
C ALA A 39 -11.06 0.88 -14.76
N GLY A 40 -10.82 1.94 -13.99
CA GLY A 40 -11.86 2.61 -13.21
C GLY A 40 -12.40 1.77 -12.07
N VAL A 41 -11.58 0.96 -11.45
CA VAL A 41 -11.95 0.13 -10.29
C VAL A 41 -11.40 0.72 -9.00
N PRO A 42 -12.11 0.54 -7.87
CA PRO A 42 -11.61 1.02 -6.58
C PRO A 42 -10.41 0.22 -6.10
N GLY A 43 -9.46 0.90 -5.50
CA GLY A 43 -8.26 0.31 -4.92
C GLY A 43 -7.95 0.89 -3.55
N MET A 44 -7.34 0.07 -2.70
CA MET A 44 -6.92 0.44 -1.34
C MET A 44 -5.54 -0.13 -1.09
N SER A 45 -4.68 0.63 -0.43
CA SER A 45 -3.39 0.13 0.04
C SER A 45 -3.37 0.10 1.56
N LEU A 46 -2.87 -0.99 2.11
CA LEU A 46 -2.69 -1.18 3.55
C LEU A 46 -1.23 -1.50 3.84
N PRO A 47 -0.67 -1.01 4.95
CA PRO A 47 0.64 -1.45 5.39
C PRO A 47 0.58 -2.94 5.79
N SER A 48 1.43 -3.76 5.18
CA SER A 48 1.46 -5.21 5.40
C SER A 48 2.66 -5.68 6.22
N GLY A 49 3.56 -4.79 6.52
CA GLY A 49 4.77 -5.09 7.29
C GLY A 49 5.86 -4.06 7.01
N LEU A 50 7.06 -4.37 7.46
CA LEU A 50 8.23 -3.54 7.25
C LEU A 50 9.27 -4.30 6.43
N SER A 51 10.00 -3.57 5.58
CA SER A 51 11.20 -4.09 4.93
C SER A 51 12.34 -4.27 5.92
N ASP A 52 13.45 -4.88 5.49
CA ASP A 52 14.65 -5.04 6.31
C ASP A 52 15.20 -3.69 6.79
N ASP A 53 14.98 -2.62 6.02
CA ASP A 53 15.38 -1.25 6.37
C ASP A 53 14.39 -0.55 7.32
N GLY A 54 13.31 -1.22 7.72
CA GLY A 54 12.29 -0.65 8.60
C GLY A 54 11.26 0.23 7.89
N LEU A 55 11.20 0.21 6.56
CA LEU A 55 10.25 0.99 5.77
C LEU A 55 8.95 0.21 5.55
N PRO A 56 7.78 0.88 5.55
CA PRO A 56 6.51 0.20 5.36
C PRO A 56 6.38 -0.37 3.94
N VAL A 57 5.78 -1.55 3.86
CA VAL A 57 5.45 -2.24 2.62
C VAL A 57 3.94 -2.20 2.41
N GLY A 58 3.51 -1.74 1.24
CA GLY A 58 2.10 -1.63 0.91
C GLY A 58 1.54 -2.92 0.29
N PHE A 59 0.34 -3.28 0.72
CA PHE A 59 -0.45 -4.36 0.16
C PHE A 59 -1.70 -3.76 -0.48
N GLN A 60 -1.87 -3.96 -1.78
CA GLN A 60 -2.99 -3.40 -2.53
C GLN A 60 -4.11 -4.41 -2.67
N ILE A 61 -5.33 -3.96 -2.45
CA ILE A 61 -6.55 -4.70 -2.76
C ILE A 61 -7.40 -3.92 -3.74
N LEU A 62 -7.96 -4.61 -4.73
CA LEU A 62 -8.85 -4.06 -5.74
C LEU A 62 -10.19 -4.77 -5.65
N ALA A 63 -11.28 -4.01 -5.84
CA ALA A 63 -12.64 -4.54 -5.89
C ALA A 63 -13.28 -4.23 -7.24
N PRO A 64 -14.41 -4.88 -7.57
CA PRO A 64 -15.16 -4.53 -8.77
C PRO A 64 -15.59 -3.07 -8.76
N GLN A 65 -15.85 -2.53 -9.95
CA GLN A 65 -16.30 -1.16 -10.12
C GLN A 65 -17.47 -0.84 -9.19
N ARG A 66 -17.40 0.31 -8.51
CA ARG A 66 -18.38 0.79 -7.51
C ARG A 66 -18.50 -0.05 -6.24
N ALA A 67 -17.65 -1.03 -6.04
CA ALA A 67 -17.65 -1.86 -4.83
C ALA A 67 -16.66 -1.35 -3.76
N ASP A 68 -16.60 -0.04 -3.56
CA ASP A 68 -15.71 0.61 -2.56
C ASP A 68 -15.99 0.09 -1.15
N ASP A 69 -17.24 -0.17 -0.82
CA ASP A 69 -17.63 -0.75 0.46
C ASP A 69 -16.99 -2.12 0.72
N ARG A 70 -16.80 -2.89 -0.34
CA ARG A 70 -16.09 -4.19 -0.25
C ARG A 70 -14.64 -4.03 0.16
N LEU A 71 -13.97 -2.99 -0.33
CA LEU A 71 -12.59 -2.66 0.08
C LEU A 71 -12.51 -2.33 1.56
N TYR A 72 -13.42 -1.51 2.07
CA TYR A 72 -13.44 -1.15 3.49
C TYR A 72 -13.69 -2.36 4.38
N ARG A 73 -14.60 -3.24 3.99
CA ARG A 73 -14.87 -4.47 4.74
C ARG A 73 -13.69 -5.43 4.73
N ALA A 74 -13.14 -5.70 3.55
CA ALA A 74 -11.96 -6.57 3.40
C ALA A 74 -10.73 -5.95 4.07
N GLY A 75 -10.52 -4.65 3.90
CA GLY A 75 -9.41 -3.92 4.51
C GLY A 75 -9.46 -3.93 6.02
N ALA A 76 -10.63 -3.74 6.62
CA ALA A 76 -10.79 -3.78 8.07
C ALA A 76 -10.44 -5.16 8.66
N VAL A 77 -10.86 -6.23 8.00
CA VAL A 77 -10.53 -7.61 8.42
C VAL A 77 -9.03 -7.87 8.30
N LEU A 78 -8.44 -7.47 7.18
CA LEU A 78 -7.00 -7.62 6.96
C LEU A 78 -6.17 -6.82 7.98
N GLU A 79 -6.54 -5.57 8.22
CA GLU A 79 -5.88 -4.71 9.19
C GLU A 79 -5.93 -5.32 10.59
N ALA A 80 -7.09 -5.80 11.03
CA ALA A 80 -7.25 -6.46 12.33
C ALA A 80 -6.37 -7.72 12.43
N ALA A 81 -6.32 -8.54 11.39
CA ALA A 81 -5.49 -9.75 11.37
C ALA A 81 -3.99 -9.42 11.42
N LEU A 82 -3.57 -8.38 10.72
CA LEU A 82 -2.18 -7.92 10.74
C LEU A 82 -1.79 -7.35 12.10
N GLU A 83 -2.65 -6.54 12.71
CA GLU A 83 -2.43 -6.00 14.06
C GLU A 83 -2.30 -7.11 15.11
N GLU A 84 -3.13 -8.14 15.02
CA GLU A 84 -3.02 -9.31 15.87
C GLU A 84 -1.68 -10.04 15.71
N THR A 85 -1.22 -10.20 14.47
CA THR A 85 0.07 -10.83 14.15
C THR A 85 1.25 -10.01 14.68
N TRP A 86 1.19 -8.69 14.57
CA TRP A 86 2.25 -7.79 15.06
C TRP A 86 2.16 -7.48 16.56
N GLY A 87 1.02 -7.71 17.18
CA GLY A 87 0.74 -7.37 18.56
C GLY A 87 0.42 -5.89 18.83
N ALA A 88 0.44 -5.05 17.78
CA ALA A 88 0.12 -3.63 17.84
C ALA A 88 -0.12 -3.08 16.42
N PRO A 89 -0.82 -1.93 16.26
CA PRO A 89 -0.91 -1.26 14.97
C PRO A 89 0.48 -0.92 14.42
N LEU A 90 0.70 -1.11 13.12
CA LEU A 90 1.99 -0.84 12.48
C LEU A 90 2.38 0.64 12.64
N LEU A 91 1.41 1.53 12.66
CA LEU A 91 1.62 2.96 12.87
C LEU A 91 2.35 3.27 14.18
N SER A 92 2.21 2.42 15.21
CA SER A 92 2.94 2.58 16.46
C SER A 92 4.46 2.45 16.33
N ARG A 93 4.93 1.94 15.20
CA ARG A 93 6.34 1.81 14.86
C ARG A 93 6.84 2.92 13.94
N ALA A 94 5.97 3.85 13.57
CA ALA A 94 6.38 5.01 12.78
C ALA A 94 7.36 5.89 13.60
N PRO A 95 8.43 6.39 12.98
CA PRO A 95 9.32 7.32 13.66
C PRO A 95 8.55 8.60 14.03
N GLU A 96 8.89 9.18 15.18
CA GLU A 96 8.37 10.50 15.54
C GLU A 96 8.88 11.51 14.51
N LEU A 97 7.98 12.39 14.07
CA LEU A 97 8.38 13.51 13.23
C LEU A 97 9.20 14.47 14.08
N GLU A 98 10.45 14.68 13.72
CA GLU A 98 11.22 15.79 14.29
C GLU A 98 10.53 17.08 13.86
N GLU A 99 10.18 17.92 14.83
CA GLU A 99 9.68 19.25 14.51
C GLU A 99 10.73 19.98 13.66
N ALA A 100 10.31 20.47 12.50
CA ALA A 100 11.17 21.29 11.66
C ALA A 100 11.56 22.55 12.43
N ARG A 101 12.84 22.63 12.74
CA ARG A 101 13.41 23.80 13.41
C ARG A 101 13.65 24.92 12.39
#